data_5da8ac80c2f3cd7db27262f609cbec83
#
_entry.id   5da8ac80c2f3cd7db27262f609cbec83
#
_cell.length_a   1.000
_cell.length_b   1.000
_cell.length_c   1.000
_cell.angle_alpha   90.00
_cell.angle_beta   90.00
_cell.angle_gamma   90.00
#
_symmetry.space_group_name_H-M   'P 1'
#
loop_
_entity.id
_entity.type
_entity.pdbx_description
1 polymer ?
#
loop_
_entity_poly.entity_id
_entity_poly.type
_entity_poly.pdbx_seq_one_letter_code
_entity_poly.pdbx_strand_id
1 'polypeptide(L)'
;IFGNRMENTQRSVDKMENAIQNIILQEMESLEGIMICTTNLTTCLDKAFDRRFLFKLEFDKPTNDARKCIWQSMLDGLNDEQATYLANHFDFSGGQIQNISRKQVINAIFSGKDDIDYEQIKIDCQNETISRNNGKRIGF
;
A
#
# COMPACT_ATOMS: atom_id res chain seq x y z
N ILE A 1 -13.65 34.58 10.58
CA ILE A 1 -13.86 33.86 11.88
C ILE A 1 -13.62 32.36 11.75
N PHE A 2 -13.50 31.77 10.55
CA PHE A 2 -13.28 30.33 10.35
C PHE A 2 -11.79 29.90 10.24
N GLY A 3 -10.84 30.80 10.03
CA GLY A 3 -9.42 30.49 9.88
C GLY A 3 -8.73 30.01 11.17
N ASN A 4 -9.05 30.56 12.32
CA ASN A 4 -8.39 30.25 13.60
C ASN A 4 -8.69 28.86 14.18
N ARG A 5 -9.77 28.22 13.77
CA ARG A 5 -10.11 26.86 14.25
C ARG A 5 -9.29 25.78 13.54
N MET A 6 -8.99 25.94 12.27
CA MET A 6 -8.20 24.99 11.50
C MET A 6 -6.73 24.99 11.93
N GLU A 7 -6.13 26.17 12.18
CA GLU A 7 -4.76 26.27 12.66
C GLU A 7 -4.56 25.69 14.06
N ASN A 8 -5.53 25.83 14.95
CA ASN A 8 -5.46 25.26 16.30
C ASN A 8 -5.61 23.72 16.29
N THR A 9 -6.39 23.18 15.36
CA THR A 9 -6.55 21.73 15.21
C THR A 9 -5.26 21.12 14.63
N GLN A 10 -4.67 21.74 13.62
CA GLN A 10 -3.40 21.30 13.04
C GLN A 10 -2.27 21.30 14.10
N ARG A 11 -2.12 22.37 14.85
CA ARG A 11 -1.13 22.46 15.93
C ARG A 11 -1.32 21.44 17.06
N SER A 12 -2.54 21.06 17.36
CA SER A 12 -2.80 20.03 18.36
C SER A 12 -2.50 18.62 17.85
N VAL A 13 -2.76 18.35 16.56
CA VAL A 13 -2.38 17.10 15.90
C VAL A 13 -0.85 16.98 15.83
N ASP A 14 -0.15 18.02 15.38
CA ASP A 14 1.32 18.03 15.31
C ASP A 14 1.98 17.80 16.68
N LYS A 15 1.42 18.41 17.74
CA LYS A 15 1.92 18.18 19.11
C LYS A 15 1.68 16.73 19.58
N MET A 16 0.54 16.16 19.22
CA MET A 16 0.22 14.79 19.58
C MET A 16 1.13 13.80 18.81
N GLU A 17 1.36 14.02 17.53
CA GLU A 17 2.28 13.22 16.73
C GLU A 17 3.71 13.28 17.28
N ASN A 18 4.21 14.45 17.61
CA ASN A 18 5.53 14.62 18.24
C ASN A 18 5.62 13.92 19.60
N ALA A 19 4.56 13.96 20.43
CA ALA A 19 4.53 13.26 21.69
C ALA A 19 4.59 11.74 21.53
N ILE A 20 3.83 11.19 20.56
CA ILE A 20 3.85 9.77 20.23
C ILE A 20 5.23 9.34 19.71
N GLN A 21 5.83 10.13 18.84
CA GLN A 21 7.19 9.87 18.34
C GLN A 21 8.21 9.79 19.48
N ASN A 22 8.16 10.73 20.42
CA ASN A 22 9.07 10.74 21.56
C ASN A 22 8.89 9.51 22.47
N ILE A 23 7.65 9.08 22.70
CA ILE A 23 7.36 7.86 23.47
C ILE A 23 7.94 6.63 22.76
N ILE A 24 7.71 6.50 21.45
CA ILE A 24 8.24 5.40 20.66
C ILE A 24 9.77 5.37 20.73
N LEU A 25 10.42 6.54 20.59
CA LEU A 25 11.87 6.65 20.66
C LEU A 25 12.41 6.23 22.03
N GLN A 26 11.72 6.57 23.11
CA GLN A 26 12.09 6.18 24.47
C GLN A 26 11.93 4.67 24.69
N GLU A 27 10.81 4.09 24.23
CA GLU A 27 10.57 2.65 24.31
C GLU A 27 11.59 1.84 23.49
N MET A 28 12.02 2.38 22.35
CA MET A 28 13.08 1.75 21.54
C MET A 28 14.42 1.66 22.26
N GLU A 29 14.74 2.61 23.14
CA GLU A 29 15.99 2.62 23.88
C GLU A 29 16.01 1.60 25.04
N SER A 30 14.82 1.27 25.58
CA SER A 30 14.67 0.33 26.68
C SER A 30 14.34 -1.11 26.22
N LEU A 31 14.12 -1.32 24.91
CA LEU A 31 13.72 -2.60 24.38
C LEU A 31 14.86 -3.61 24.41
N GLU A 32 14.71 -4.64 25.21
CA GLU A 32 15.56 -5.83 25.18
C GLU A 32 14.98 -6.87 24.21
N GLY A 33 15.22 -6.67 22.88
CA GLY A 33 14.65 -7.54 21.87
C GLY A 33 14.89 -7.06 20.44
N ILE A 34 14.19 -7.66 19.50
CA ILE A 34 14.21 -7.29 18.07
C ILE A 34 12.93 -6.52 17.76
N MET A 35 13.10 -5.29 17.26
CA MET A 35 12.00 -4.46 16.77
C MET A 35 12.04 -4.40 15.25
N ILE A 36 10.89 -4.66 14.63
CA ILE A 36 10.70 -4.51 13.19
C ILE A 36 9.61 -3.47 12.97
N CYS A 37 9.96 -2.36 12.31
CA CYS A 37 9.02 -1.30 11.98
C CYS A 37 8.83 -1.22 10.46
N THR A 38 7.61 -0.96 10.03
CA THR A 38 7.29 -0.73 8.62
C THR A 38 6.63 0.62 8.45
N THR A 39 6.96 1.33 7.38
CA THR A 39 6.33 2.60 7.03
C THR A 39 6.24 2.76 5.52
N ASN A 40 5.23 3.48 5.06
CA ASN A 40 5.11 3.95 3.69
C ASN A 40 5.45 5.45 3.55
N LEU A 41 5.85 6.10 4.64
CA LEU A 41 6.15 7.53 4.73
C LEU A 41 7.61 7.76 5.12
N THR A 42 8.53 7.40 4.25
CA THR A 42 9.98 7.54 4.49
C THR A 42 10.42 9.00 4.65
N THR A 43 9.71 9.93 4.02
CA THR A 43 10.04 11.38 4.07
C THR A 43 9.61 12.06 5.38
N CYS A 44 8.72 11.44 6.15
CA CYS A 44 8.20 12.00 7.42
C CYS A 44 8.88 11.40 8.65
N LEU A 45 9.76 10.44 8.48
CA LEU A 45 10.54 9.90 9.60
C LEU A 45 11.55 10.96 10.08
N ASP A 46 11.44 11.33 11.35
CA ASP A 46 12.43 12.21 12.00
C ASP A 46 13.81 11.55 11.90
N LYS A 47 14.84 12.39 11.70
CA LYS A 47 16.25 11.97 11.72
C LYS A 47 16.64 11.23 13.01
N ALA A 48 15.86 11.41 14.07
CA ALA A 48 16.03 10.70 15.33
C ALA A 48 15.76 9.19 15.20
N PHE A 49 14.80 8.78 14.37
CA PHE A 49 14.54 7.38 14.04
C PHE A 49 15.65 6.78 13.19
N ASP A 50 16.19 7.57 12.28
CA ASP A 50 17.21 7.13 11.33
C ASP A 50 18.48 6.59 12.00
N ARG A 51 18.82 7.12 13.18
CA ARG A 51 20.01 6.72 13.96
C ARG A 51 19.78 5.49 14.82
N ARG A 52 18.52 5.11 15.05
CA ARG A 52 18.17 4.01 15.96
C ARG A 52 17.92 2.69 15.24
N PHE A 53 17.60 2.74 13.94
CA PHE A 53 17.45 1.55 13.13
C PHE A 53 18.81 1.10 12.59
N LEU A 54 19.25 -0.08 13.03
CA LEU A 54 20.49 -0.69 12.57
C LEU A 54 20.41 -1.14 11.11
N PHE A 55 19.25 -1.66 10.71
CA PHE A 55 18.99 -2.11 9.34
C PHE A 55 17.81 -1.33 8.77
N LYS A 56 17.98 -0.84 7.54
CA LYS A 56 16.95 -0.15 6.77
C LYS A 56 16.80 -0.88 5.45
N LEU A 57 15.62 -1.39 5.21
CA LEU A 57 15.29 -2.09 3.98
C LEU A 57 14.23 -1.30 3.25
N GLU A 58 14.54 -0.93 2.02
CA GLU A 58 13.58 -0.33 1.10
C GLU A 58 12.99 -1.42 0.22
N PHE A 59 11.67 -1.44 0.14
CA PHE A 59 10.94 -2.35 -0.72
C PHE A 59 10.43 -1.58 -1.91
N ASP A 60 11.09 -1.77 -3.04
CA ASP A 60 10.64 -1.26 -4.31
C ASP A 60 9.38 -1.97 -4.81
N LYS A 61 8.76 -1.40 -5.83
CA LYS A 61 7.70 -2.11 -6.54
C LYS A 61 8.24 -3.41 -7.14
N PRO A 62 7.40 -4.45 -7.18
CA PRO A 62 7.82 -5.72 -7.75
C PRO A 62 8.19 -5.58 -9.23
N THR A 63 9.20 -6.32 -9.67
CA THR A 63 9.53 -6.48 -11.10
C THR A 63 8.40 -7.16 -11.86
N ASN A 64 8.44 -7.15 -13.21
CA ASN A 64 7.44 -7.83 -14.01
C ASN A 64 7.30 -9.30 -13.66
N ASP A 65 8.42 -10.00 -13.47
CA ASP A 65 8.42 -11.43 -13.11
C ASP A 65 7.84 -11.64 -11.71
N ALA A 66 8.19 -10.78 -10.77
CA ALA A 66 7.61 -10.84 -9.43
C ALA A 66 6.10 -10.57 -9.45
N ARG A 67 5.64 -9.56 -10.23
CA ARG A 67 4.21 -9.29 -10.41
C ARG A 67 3.46 -10.46 -11.02
N LYS A 68 4.05 -11.12 -12.04
CA LYS A 68 3.49 -12.33 -12.61
C LYS A 68 3.28 -13.42 -11.57
N CYS A 69 4.31 -13.70 -10.77
CA CYS A 69 4.21 -14.67 -9.68
C CYS A 69 3.13 -14.28 -8.65
N ILE A 70 3.02 -12.98 -8.31
CA ILE A 70 2.00 -12.49 -7.38
C ILE A 70 0.59 -12.72 -7.97
N TRP A 71 0.35 -12.39 -9.24
CA TRP A 71 -0.92 -12.63 -9.91
C TRP A 71 -1.30 -14.10 -9.87
N GLN A 72 -0.39 -15.02 -10.22
CA GLN A 72 -0.61 -16.45 -10.22
C GLN A 72 -0.85 -17.02 -8.81
N SER A 73 -0.21 -16.45 -7.79
CA SER A 73 -0.42 -16.88 -6.40
C SER A 73 -1.72 -16.39 -5.78
N MET A 74 -2.30 -15.30 -6.32
CA MET A 74 -3.51 -14.68 -5.78
C MET A 74 -4.79 -15.12 -6.48
N LEU A 75 -4.70 -15.58 -7.73
CA LEU A 75 -5.82 -15.98 -8.56
C LEU A 75 -5.52 -17.32 -9.20
N ASP A 76 -6.08 -18.38 -8.60
CA ASP A 76 -6.09 -19.71 -9.20
C ASP A 76 -6.89 -19.67 -10.51
N GLY A 77 -6.30 -20.17 -11.60
CA GLY A 77 -6.95 -20.20 -12.92
C GLY A 77 -6.46 -19.15 -13.91
N LEU A 78 -5.58 -18.21 -13.52
CA LEU A 78 -4.85 -17.41 -14.49
C LEU A 78 -3.79 -18.27 -15.20
N ASN A 79 -3.89 -18.33 -16.53
CA ASN A 79 -2.84 -18.97 -17.32
C ASN A 79 -1.59 -18.08 -17.41
N ASP A 80 -0.50 -18.66 -17.91
CA ASP A 80 0.80 -18.00 -17.98
C ASP A 80 0.79 -16.74 -18.84
N GLU A 81 0.09 -16.77 -19.98
CA GLU A 81 -0.03 -15.64 -20.90
C GLU A 81 -0.82 -14.48 -20.27
N GLN A 82 -1.91 -14.78 -19.60
CA GLN A 82 -2.76 -13.80 -18.92
C GLN A 82 -2.00 -13.11 -17.77
N ALA A 83 -1.32 -13.89 -16.93
CA ALA A 83 -0.51 -13.35 -15.84
C ALA A 83 0.64 -12.49 -16.37
N THR A 84 1.29 -12.91 -17.44
CA THR A 84 2.36 -12.14 -18.11
C THR A 84 1.82 -10.84 -18.70
N TYR A 85 0.64 -10.87 -19.33
CA TYR A 85 -0.02 -9.67 -19.85
C TYR A 85 -0.27 -8.65 -18.73
N LEU A 86 -0.92 -9.09 -17.62
CA LEU A 86 -1.24 -8.23 -16.49
C LEU A 86 0.03 -7.62 -15.87
N ALA A 87 1.06 -8.43 -15.70
CA ALA A 87 2.33 -7.99 -15.11
C ALA A 87 3.05 -6.94 -15.95
N ASN A 88 2.98 -7.05 -17.27
CA ASN A 88 3.66 -6.14 -18.19
C ASN A 88 2.88 -4.84 -18.44
N HIS A 89 1.54 -4.89 -18.41
CA HIS A 89 0.71 -3.74 -18.75
C HIS A 89 0.36 -2.87 -17.54
N PHE A 90 0.42 -3.42 -16.33
CA PHE A 90 0.03 -2.71 -15.11
C PHE A 90 1.18 -2.71 -14.09
N ASP A 91 1.74 -1.53 -13.83
CA ASP A 91 2.82 -1.33 -12.85
C ASP A 91 2.25 -1.23 -11.43
N PHE A 92 1.71 -2.34 -10.93
CA PHE A 92 1.08 -2.42 -9.62
C PHE A 92 2.01 -2.91 -8.53
N SER A 93 1.77 -2.43 -7.30
CA SER A 93 2.31 -3.01 -6.08
C SER A 93 1.58 -4.31 -5.73
N GLY A 94 2.19 -5.13 -4.87
CA GLY A 94 1.55 -6.35 -4.37
C GLY A 94 0.19 -6.10 -3.71
N GLY A 95 0.04 -4.99 -2.97
CA GLY A 95 -1.23 -4.60 -2.36
C GLY A 95 -2.33 -4.26 -3.37
N GLN A 96 -1.99 -3.62 -4.48
CA GLN A 96 -2.95 -3.33 -5.55
C GLN A 96 -3.40 -4.61 -6.24
N ILE A 97 -2.48 -5.52 -6.54
CA ILE A 97 -2.81 -6.84 -7.09
C ILE A 97 -3.74 -7.59 -6.13
N GLN A 98 -3.42 -7.59 -4.83
CA GLN A 98 -4.25 -8.23 -3.80
C GLN A 98 -5.67 -7.65 -3.75
N ASN A 99 -5.82 -6.33 -3.83
CA ASN A 99 -7.13 -5.69 -3.82
C ASN A 99 -7.98 -6.09 -5.03
N ILE A 100 -7.39 -6.13 -6.22
CA ILE A 100 -8.08 -6.56 -7.44
C ILE A 100 -8.45 -8.04 -7.33
N SER A 101 -7.52 -8.88 -6.88
CA SER A 101 -7.77 -10.32 -6.69
C SER A 101 -8.91 -10.57 -5.70
N ARG A 102 -8.94 -9.84 -4.58
CA ARG A 102 -10.05 -9.93 -3.61
C ARG A 102 -11.40 -9.56 -4.22
N LYS A 103 -11.46 -8.52 -5.07
CA LYS A 103 -12.69 -8.16 -5.79
C LYS A 103 -13.18 -9.30 -6.66
N GLN A 104 -12.27 -9.97 -7.37
CA GLN A 104 -12.64 -11.12 -8.22
C GLN A 104 -13.22 -12.28 -7.40
N VAL A 105 -12.59 -12.63 -6.28
CA VAL A 105 -13.09 -13.67 -5.39
C VAL A 105 -14.49 -13.32 -4.85
N ILE A 106 -14.68 -12.07 -4.44
CA ILE A 106 -15.98 -11.59 -3.95
C ILE A 106 -17.04 -11.68 -5.07
N ASN A 107 -16.71 -11.24 -6.29
CA ASN A 107 -17.62 -11.29 -7.43
C ASN A 107 -17.98 -12.73 -7.82
N ALA A 108 -17.02 -13.66 -7.77
CA ALA A 108 -17.23 -15.07 -8.01
C ALA A 108 -18.25 -15.66 -7.01
N ILE A 109 -18.07 -15.37 -5.71
CA ILE A 109 -18.99 -15.81 -4.65
C ILE A 109 -20.41 -15.29 -4.90
N PHE A 110 -20.57 -13.98 -5.20
CA PHE A 110 -21.90 -13.40 -5.46
C PHE A 110 -22.55 -13.89 -6.74
N SER A 111 -21.75 -14.23 -7.76
CA SER A 111 -22.25 -14.70 -9.06
C SER A 111 -22.51 -16.21 -9.08
N GLY A 112 -22.06 -16.95 -8.06
CA GLY A 112 -22.12 -18.41 -8.02
C GLY A 112 -21.31 -19.08 -9.14
N LYS A 113 -20.27 -18.40 -9.63
CA LYS A 113 -19.34 -18.89 -10.65
C LYS A 113 -18.00 -19.17 -10.00
N ASP A 114 -17.45 -20.33 -10.26
CA ASP A 114 -16.11 -20.71 -9.77
C ASP A 114 -14.99 -20.20 -10.69
N ASP A 115 -15.32 -19.72 -11.89
CA ASP A 115 -14.36 -19.29 -12.87
C ASP A 115 -14.03 -17.80 -12.77
N ILE A 116 -12.75 -17.48 -12.96
CA ILE A 116 -12.23 -16.11 -13.01
C ILE A 116 -12.66 -15.45 -14.32
N ASP A 117 -13.24 -14.26 -14.22
CA ASP A 117 -13.53 -13.41 -15.36
C ASP A 117 -12.31 -12.54 -15.71
N TYR A 118 -11.51 -12.99 -16.66
CA TYR A 118 -10.30 -12.29 -17.08
C TYR A 118 -10.57 -10.90 -17.67
N GLU A 119 -11.67 -10.72 -18.39
CA GLU A 119 -12.03 -9.40 -18.93
C GLU A 119 -12.38 -8.43 -17.80
N GLN A 120 -13.09 -8.91 -16.79
CA GLN A 120 -13.39 -8.10 -15.61
C GLN A 120 -12.12 -7.72 -14.84
N ILE A 121 -11.11 -8.60 -14.76
CA ILE A 121 -9.81 -8.28 -14.14
C ILE A 121 -9.15 -7.12 -14.89
N LYS A 122 -9.14 -7.12 -16.22
CA LYS A 122 -8.57 -6.02 -17.01
C LYS A 122 -9.29 -4.69 -16.75
N ILE A 123 -10.61 -4.72 -16.67
CA ILE A 123 -11.42 -3.54 -16.34
C ILE A 123 -11.07 -3.02 -14.94
N ASP A 124 -10.96 -3.90 -13.96
CA ASP A 124 -10.60 -3.52 -12.59
C ASP A 124 -9.18 -2.95 -12.51
N CYS A 125 -8.24 -3.49 -13.29
CA CYS A 125 -6.89 -2.93 -13.42
C CYS A 125 -6.91 -1.52 -14.03
N GLN A 126 -7.70 -1.30 -15.06
CA GLN A 126 -7.85 0.03 -15.67
C GLN A 126 -8.44 1.04 -14.68
N ASN A 127 -9.47 0.65 -13.96
CA ASN A 127 -10.10 1.49 -12.94
C ASN A 127 -9.14 1.84 -11.80
N GLU A 128 -8.33 0.90 -11.35
CA GLU A 128 -7.31 1.13 -10.31
C GLU A 128 -6.26 2.15 -10.80
N THR A 129 -5.86 2.06 -12.07
CA THR A 129 -4.92 3.02 -12.69
C THR A 129 -5.51 4.43 -12.76
N ILE A 130 -6.80 4.56 -13.13
CA ILE A 130 -7.49 5.85 -13.24
C ILE A 130 -7.66 6.48 -11.86
N SER A 131 -8.07 5.70 -10.86
CA SER A 131 -8.23 6.17 -9.47
C SER A 131 -6.96 6.76 -8.91
N ARG A 132 -5.81 6.16 -9.22
CA ARG A 132 -4.49 6.67 -8.83
C ARG A 132 -4.17 8.02 -9.47
N ASN A 133 -4.51 8.20 -10.73
CA ASN A 133 -4.25 9.45 -11.45
C ASN A 133 -5.15 10.59 -10.96
N ASN A 134 -6.37 10.28 -10.56
CA ASN A 134 -7.32 11.26 -9.99
C ASN A 134 -7.01 11.59 -8.52
N GLY A 135 -6.49 10.66 -7.73
CA GLY A 135 -6.08 10.90 -6.34
C GLY A 135 -4.96 11.93 -6.18
N LYS A 136 -4.20 12.22 -7.24
CA LYS A 136 -3.22 13.33 -7.27
C LYS A 136 -3.85 14.72 -7.48
N ARG A 137 -5.17 14.82 -7.69
CA ARG A 137 -5.89 16.07 -7.99
C ARG A 137 -6.84 16.53 -6.90
N ILE A 138 -6.94 15.84 -5.79
CA ILE A 138 -7.72 16.33 -4.65
C ILE A 138 -6.76 17.05 -3.71
N GLY A 139 -6.37 18.27 -4.13
CA GLY A 139 -5.86 19.27 -3.22
C GLY A 139 -7.06 19.95 -2.57
N PHE A 140 -7.22 19.81 -1.29
CA PHE A 140 -7.94 20.72 -0.43
C PHE A 140 -6.92 21.48 0.42
#